data_aafa30aeac472a592389e67b191f8382
#
_entry.id   aafa30aeac472a592389e67b191f8382
#
_cell.length_a   1.000
_cell.length_b   1.000
_cell.length_c   1.000
_cell.angle_alpha   90.00
_cell.angle_beta   90.00
_cell.angle_gamma   90.00
#
_symmetry.space_group_name_H-M   'P 1'
#
loop_
_entity.id
_entity.type
_entity.pdbx_description
1 polymer ?
#
loop_
_entity_poly.entity_id
_entity_poly.type
_entity_poly.pdbx_seq_one_letter_code
_entity_poly.pdbx_strand_id
1 'polypeptide(L)'
;MFLTLAIGYGQETKKVDIRQAASFEVNEKLFPDAKILKSNAKVRVHLHHDGMDIWSDVAYFYETENSFEAEGNVVVKQGDSLKLNSEYIEYSGITKLAIAKHKVELENNESILRTDSLFFDRKKQEAYYQTTGEITSEETVIRSQSGTYVVNDKKYEFISNVMVTDPTFTIFSQRMDYYTVVRHAYFYGATTINGESYDVFCNRGFFDSNQKKGYFQDRATVDYNLRNIKGDSIYFDDHIQYVAASRNVQITDTIGNNVIRGDYGEVFKDKDSAIVTQNPIAVKLVNRDSLYIHADTLLGTGPIENRILTGYYGVRIYKTNLSGVSDSIHVDQKSGLIQLLRFPIGDRESQLLSASDMTKRNPVLWSAKTQISGDLIHLLTDSTTNAIDSLKIFNNAIVAEQDSLNPLQFNQMKGIYLLGNFEDNDLKTIDIDKNAEMLYYLYDDTTKDLIGIDKAISSTMRLQMKDNQIQSISFLSRPDGAVYPIDELPLNDQKLPGFYWRGDEMILSKNDLVIETTKEKLKAIKHKSNQNLP
;
A
#
# COMPACT_ATOMS: atom_id res chain seq x y z
N MET A 1 46.07 -28.34 45.66
CA MET A 1 47.11 -27.80 44.75
C MET A 1 47.20 -28.74 43.56
N PHE A 2 46.30 -28.54 42.57
CA PHE A 2 46.32 -29.28 41.31
C PHE A 2 46.76 -28.32 40.23
N LEU A 3 47.94 -28.56 39.69
CA LEU A 3 48.48 -27.82 38.54
C LEU A 3 47.88 -28.35 37.27
N THR A 4 46.94 -27.63 36.65
CA THR A 4 46.45 -27.92 35.30
C THR A 4 47.45 -27.34 34.30
N LEU A 5 48.20 -28.20 33.66
CA LEU A 5 48.97 -27.86 32.46
C LEU A 5 47.98 -27.53 31.34
N ALA A 6 47.88 -26.25 30.96
CA ALA A 6 47.29 -25.85 29.71
C ALA A 6 48.23 -26.22 28.57
N ILE A 7 47.91 -27.32 27.87
CA ILE A 7 48.55 -27.64 26.59
C ILE A 7 48.00 -26.63 25.59
N GLY A 8 48.79 -25.59 25.31
CA GLY A 8 48.54 -24.72 24.18
C GLY A 8 48.72 -25.50 22.89
N TYR A 9 47.62 -25.84 22.23
CA TYR A 9 47.65 -26.25 20.81
C TYR A 9 48.13 -25.04 20.02
N GLY A 10 49.44 -24.93 19.76
CA GLY A 10 49.97 -24.07 18.72
C GLY A 10 49.34 -24.51 17.39
N GLN A 11 48.57 -23.64 16.76
CA GLN A 11 48.14 -23.85 15.39
C GLN A 11 49.42 -23.96 14.54
N GLU A 12 49.76 -25.18 14.08
CA GLU A 12 50.84 -25.37 13.11
C GLU A 12 50.54 -24.48 11.88
N THR A 13 51.43 -23.54 11.61
CA THR A 13 51.35 -22.73 10.39
C THR A 13 51.55 -23.67 9.22
N LYS A 14 50.46 -23.93 8.49
CA LYS A 14 50.48 -24.75 7.26
C LYS A 14 51.44 -24.08 6.28
N LYS A 15 52.48 -24.83 5.85
CA LYS A 15 53.50 -24.32 4.92
C LYS A 15 53.01 -24.46 3.48
N VAL A 16 53.50 -23.58 2.60
CA VAL A 16 53.40 -23.76 1.15
C VAL A 16 54.44 -24.81 0.74
N ASP A 17 53.96 -25.89 0.10
CA ASP A 17 54.78 -26.99 -0.40
C ASP A 17 54.97 -26.89 -1.92
N ILE A 18 56.21 -26.98 -2.37
CA ILE A 18 56.55 -27.11 -3.79
C ILE A 18 56.40 -28.59 -4.19
N ARG A 19 55.43 -28.91 -4.98
CA ARG A 19 55.15 -30.28 -5.47
C ARG A 19 55.92 -30.60 -6.73
N GLN A 20 56.01 -29.63 -7.66
CA GLN A 20 56.63 -29.84 -8.96
C GLN A 20 57.06 -28.52 -9.61
N ALA A 21 58.21 -28.54 -10.31
CA ALA A 21 58.66 -27.47 -11.21
C ALA A 21 59.60 -28.08 -12.26
N ALA A 22 59.73 -27.50 -13.43
CA ALA A 22 60.68 -27.93 -14.46
C ALA A 22 62.07 -27.41 -14.20
N SER A 23 62.21 -26.19 -13.65
CA SER A 23 63.48 -25.62 -13.20
C SER A 23 63.28 -24.77 -11.93
N PHE A 24 64.39 -24.60 -11.26
CA PHE A 24 64.51 -23.85 -10.01
C PHE A 24 65.70 -22.90 -10.13
N GLU A 25 65.45 -21.61 -9.90
CA GLU A 25 66.45 -20.54 -9.98
C GLU A 25 66.43 -19.68 -8.73
N VAL A 26 67.54 -19.03 -8.37
CA VAL A 26 67.64 -17.98 -7.35
C VAL A 26 68.29 -16.76 -8.01
N ASN A 27 67.66 -15.58 -7.91
CA ASN A 27 68.19 -14.35 -8.45
C ASN A 27 68.04 -13.23 -7.41
N GLU A 28 68.97 -13.17 -6.49
CA GLU A 28 68.98 -12.20 -5.39
C GLU A 28 68.99 -10.74 -5.80
N LYS A 29 69.39 -10.44 -7.07
CA LYS A 29 69.41 -9.05 -7.57
C LYS A 29 68.06 -8.54 -8.00
N LEU A 30 67.25 -9.40 -8.62
CA LEU A 30 65.93 -9.06 -9.14
C LEU A 30 64.81 -9.45 -8.20
N PHE A 31 64.93 -10.57 -7.50
CA PHE A 31 63.93 -11.13 -6.60
C PHE A 31 64.64 -11.61 -5.32
N PRO A 32 64.95 -10.68 -4.39
CA PRO A 32 65.61 -11.04 -3.12
C PRO A 32 64.76 -12.07 -2.35
N ASP A 33 65.43 -13.06 -1.74
CA ASP A 33 64.82 -14.12 -0.95
C ASP A 33 63.81 -15.03 -1.68
N ALA A 34 63.61 -14.88 -2.99
CA ALA A 34 62.65 -15.67 -3.77
C ALA A 34 63.33 -16.88 -4.41
N LYS A 35 62.66 -18.02 -4.32
CA LYS A 35 62.91 -19.21 -5.15
C LYS A 35 62.02 -19.12 -6.40
N ILE A 36 62.67 -19.00 -7.57
CA ILE A 36 61.95 -18.86 -8.86
C ILE A 36 61.71 -20.25 -9.44
N LEU A 37 60.46 -20.63 -9.61
CA LEU A 37 60.03 -21.88 -10.18
C LEU A 37 59.49 -21.64 -11.60
N LYS A 38 59.89 -22.44 -12.60
CA LYS A 38 59.44 -22.27 -13.98
C LYS A 38 58.92 -23.59 -14.54
N SER A 39 57.91 -23.46 -15.38
CA SER A 39 57.34 -24.56 -16.17
C SER A 39 58.11 -24.79 -17.47
N ASN A 40 57.82 -25.92 -18.12
CA ASN A 40 58.19 -26.21 -19.50
C ASN A 40 57.06 -26.94 -20.22
N ALA A 41 57.24 -27.38 -21.47
CA ALA A 41 56.22 -28.04 -22.25
C ALA A 41 55.63 -29.32 -21.63
N LYS A 42 56.32 -29.96 -20.67
CA LYS A 42 55.90 -31.22 -20.07
C LYS A 42 55.49 -31.09 -18.59
N VAL A 43 56.02 -30.08 -17.89
CA VAL A 43 55.89 -29.92 -16.43
C VAL A 43 55.48 -28.50 -16.09
N ARG A 44 54.35 -28.34 -15.45
CA ARG A 44 53.90 -27.08 -14.88
C ARG A 44 54.46 -26.88 -13.48
N VAL A 45 54.56 -25.65 -13.03
CA VAL A 45 54.74 -25.34 -11.64
C VAL A 45 53.50 -25.81 -10.87
N HIS A 46 53.74 -26.54 -9.75
CA HIS A 46 52.67 -27.01 -8.87
C HIS A 46 53.06 -26.73 -7.42
N LEU A 47 52.27 -25.87 -6.78
CA LEU A 47 52.32 -25.58 -5.36
C LEU A 47 51.14 -26.19 -4.64
N HIS A 48 51.32 -26.59 -3.40
CA HIS A 48 50.24 -27.03 -2.54
C HIS A 48 50.22 -26.23 -1.25
N HIS A 49 49.04 -25.71 -0.87
CA HIS A 49 48.88 -24.98 0.38
C HIS A 49 47.49 -25.17 0.95
N ASP A 50 47.41 -25.72 2.17
CA ASP A 50 46.17 -25.84 2.93
C ASP A 50 45.02 -26.51 2.18
N GLY A 51 45.31 -27.63 1.52
CA GLY A 51 44.32 -28.40 0.72
C GLY A 51 44.01 -27.80 -0.63
N MET A 52 44.70 -26.75 -1.05
CA MET A 52 44.60 -26.14 -2.38
C MET A 52 45.83 -26.53 -3.21
N ASP A 53 45.59 -26.91 -4.42
CA ASP A 53 46.60 -27.17 -5.46
C ASP A 53 46.62 -25.99 -6.44
N ILE A 54 47.83 -25.43 -6.68
CA ILE A 54 48.01 -24.22 -7.50
C ILE A 54 48.99 -24.57 -8.62
N TRP A 55 48.57 -24.36 -9.87
CA TRP A 55 49.40 -24.52 -11.07
C TRP A 55 49.59 -23.20 -11.78
N SER A 56 50.81 -22.95 -12.27
CA SER A 56 51.17 -21.76 -13.01
C SER A 56 52.29 -22.02 -14.04
N ASP A 57 52.62 -21.01 -14.82
CA ASP A 57 53.78 -21.08 -15.72
C ASP A 57 55.04 -20.66 -14.96
N VAL A 58 55.00 -19.70 -14.05
CA VAL A 58 56.07 -19.23 -13.21
C VAL A 58 55.55 -19.04 -11.78
N ALA A 59 56.35 -19.30 -10.76
CA ALA A 59 56.07 -18.92 -9.38
C ALA A 59 57.33 -18.42 -8.65
N TYR A 60 57.13 -17.41 -7.80
CA TYR A 60 58.13 -16.86 -6.90
C TYR A 60 57.71 -17.28 -5.50
N PHE A 61 58.54 -18.07 -4.82
CA PHE A 61 58.26 -18.60 -3.47
C PHE A 61 59.18 -17.99 -2.45
N TYR A 62 58.64 -17.32 -1.44
CA TYR A 62 59.32 -16.70 -0.31
C TYR A 62 59.18 -17.58 0.94
N GLU A 63 60.17 -18.40 1.18
CA GLU A 63 60.12 -19.44 2.23
C GLU A 63 59.95 -18.85 3.64
N THR A 64 60.69 -17.78 3.94
CA THR A 64 60.70 -17.13 5.27
C THR A 64 59.33 -16.55 5.61
N GLU A 65 58.64 -15.97 4.64
CA GLU A 65 57.32 -15.36 4.79
C GLU A 65 56.18 -16.36 4.59
N ASN A 66 56.48 -17.57 4.11
CA ASN A 66 55.50 -18.56 3.68
C ASN A 66 54.51 -17.97 2.66
N SER A 67 55.03 -17.19 1.72
CA SER A 67 54.30 -16.41 0.73
C SER A 67 54.69 -16.86 -0.69
N PHE A 68 53.81 -16.64 -1.68
CA PHE A 68 54.16 -16.90 -3.06
C PHE A 68 53.41 -15.92 -3.99
N GLU A 69 53.99 -15.71 -5.17
CA GLU A 69 53.37 -15.11 -6.35
C GLU A 69 53.42 -16.11 -7.48
N ALA A 70 52.37 -16.22 -8.30
CA ALA A 70 52.32 -17.12 -9.43
C ALA A 70 51.70 -16.44 -10.64
N GLU A 71 52.33 -16.62 -11.79
CA GLU A 71 52.00 -15.95 -13.05
C GLU A 71 51.83 -16.93 -14.19
N GLY A 72 50.95 -16.58 -15.13
CA GLY A 72 50.69 -17.29 -16.36
C GLY A 72 49.78 -18.51 -16.16
N ASN A 73 48.63 -18.49 -16.82
CA ASN A 73 47.68 -19.59 -16.80
C ASN A 73 47.41 -20.18 -15.42
N VAL A 74 47.23 -19.31 -14.41
CA VAL A 74 47.08 -19.76 -13.02
C VAL A 74 45.77 -20.55 -12.88
N VAL A 75 45.85 -21.73 -12.28
CA VAL A 75 44.73 -22.59 -11.92
C VAL A 75 44.84 -22.98 -10.45
N VAL A 76 43.84 -22.68 -9.66
CA VAL A 76 43.73 -23.14 -8.26
C VAL A 76 42.58 -24.13 -8.16
N LYS A 77 42.78 -25.25 -7.47
CA LYS A 77 41.72 -26.20 -7.15
C LYS A 77 41.71 -26.52 -5.67
N GLN A 78 40.52 -26.64 -5.11
CA GLN A 78 40.32 -27.14 -3.75
C GLN A 78 39.28 -28.26 -3.78
N GLY A 79 39.75 -29.51 -3.73
CA GLY A 79 38.92 -30.65 -3.96
C GLY A 79 38.30 -30.64 -5.39
N ASP A 80 37.11 -31.22 -5.50
CA ASP A 80 36.34 -31.26 -6.77
C ASP A 80 35.32 -30.11 -6.85
N SER A 81 35.18 -29.31 -5.81
CA SER A 81 34.09 -28.34 -5.66
C SER A 81 34.48 -26.90 -5.97
N LEU A 82 35.78 -26.56 -6.01
CA LEU A 82 36.22 -25.19 -6.25
C LEU A 82 37.38 -25.16 -7.25
N LYS A 83 37.23 -24.32 -8.27
CA LYS A 83 38.25 -24.04 -9.27
C LYS A 83 38.32 -22.54 -9.55
N LEU A 84 39.53 -21.97 -9.48
CA LEU A 84 39.80 -20.59 -9.86
C LEU A 84 40.79 -20.56 -11.02
N ASN A 85 40.51 -19.77 -12.03
CA ASN A 85 41.38 -19.44 -13.14
C ASN A 85 41.73 -17.94 -13.06
N SER A 86 43.00 -17.57 -13.31
CA SER A 86 43.45 -16.18 -13.40
C SER A 86 44.78 -16.09 -14.17
N GLU A 87 45.22 -14.87 -14.48
CA GLU A 87 46.56 -14.66 -15.04
C GLU A 87 47.63 -14.51 -13.97
N TYR A 88 47.25 -14.06 -12.76
CA TYR A 88 48.14 -13.84 -11.63
C TYR A 88 47.44 -14.22 -10.32
N ILE A 89 48.19 -14.73 -9.38
CA ILE A 89 47.80 -14.91 -7.98
C ILE A 89 48.97 -14.67 -7.03
N GLU A 90 48.68 -14.00 -5.93
CA GLU A 90 49.61 -13.83 -4.82
C GLU A 90 48.98 -14.30 -3.49
N TYR A 91 49.78 -14.81 -2.58
CA TYR A 91 49.37 -15.18 -1.23
C TYR A 91 50.41 -14.73 -0.24
N SER A 92 49.99 -14.00 0.78
CA SER A 92 50.84 -13.60 1.91
C SER A 92 50.61 -14.50 3.11
N GLY A 93 51.62 -15.25 3.51
CA GLY A 93 51.59 -16.06 4.71
C GLY A 93 51.57 -15.24 6.02
N ILE A 94 51.91 -13.96 5.97
CA ILE A 94 51.87 -13.01 7.08
C ILE A 94 50.47 -12.47 7.30
N THR A 95 49.87 -11.90 6.25
CA THR A 95 48.53 -11.28 6.32
C THR A 95 47.40 -12.29 6.21
N LYS A 96 47.65 -13.46 5.60
CA LYS A 96 46.69 -14.52 5.23
C LYS A 96 45.73 -14.07 4.15
N LEU A 97 46.12 -13.11 3.31
CA LEU A 97 45.38 -12.61 2.19
C LEU A 97 45.88 -13.28 0.90
N ALA A 98 44.93 -13.79 0.08
CA ALA A 98 45.18 -14.20 -1.31
C ALA A 98 44.55 -13.19 -2.24
N ILE A 99 45.22 -12.87 -3.36
CA ILE A 99 44.72 -11.94 -4.38
C ILE A 99 44.93 -12.58 -5.75
N ALA A 100 43.85 -12.80 -6.47
CA ALA A 100 43.84 -13.19 -7.89
C ALA A 100 43.53 -11.99 -8.76
N LYS A 101 44.27 -11.83 -9.88
CA LYS A 101 44.12 -10.68 -10.78
C LYS A 101 44.08 -11.12 -12.25
N HIS A 102 43.42 -10.30 -13.05
CA HIS A 102 43.26 -10.42 -14.50
C HIS A 102 42.47 -11.66 -14.93
N LYS A 103 41.29 -11.39 -15.45
CA LYS A 103 40.35 -12.41 -15.95
C LYS A 103 40.04 -13.50 -14.94
N VAL A 104 39.76 -13.11 -13.70
CA VAL A 104 39.46 -14.06 -12.64
C VAL A 104 38.10 -14.71 -12.89
N GLU A 105 38.11 -16.03 -12.92
CA GLU A 105 36.92 -16.86 -12.95
C GLU A 105 36.98 -17.86 -11.82
N LEU A 106 36.04 -17.72 -10.85
CA LEU A 106 35.90 -18.65 -9.74
C LEU A 106 34.63 -19.48 -9.95
N GLU A 107 34.81 -20.77 -10.15
CA GLU A 107 33.76 -21.76 -10.34
C GLU A 107 33.60 -22.59 -9.07
N ASN A 108 32.37 -22.73 -8.61
CA ASN A 108 31.99 -23.73 -7.63
C ASN A 108 30.82 -24.57 -8.20
N ASN A 109 30.35 -25.57 -7.45
CA ASN A 109 29.30 -26.48 -7.92
C ASN A 109 27.97 -25.78 -8.26
N GLU A 110 27.74 -24.54 -7.80
CA GLU A 110 26.48 -23.84 -7.88
C GLU A 110 26.55 -22.56 -8.74
N SER A 111 27.74 -21.96 -8.90
CA SER A 111 27.87 -20.67 -9.54
C SER A 111 29.27 -20.39 -10.09
N ILE A 112 29.35 -19.43 -11.01
CA ILE A 112 30.58 -18.90 -11.60
C ILE A 112 30.64 -17.41 -11.32
N LEU A 113 31.67 -16.96 -10.60
CA LEU A 113 32.00 -15.54 -10.43
C LEU A 113 33.07 -15.12 -11.44
N ARG A 114 32.84 -14.04 -12.17
CA ARG A 114 33.79 -13.37 -13.06
C ARG A 114 34.07 -11.96 -12.57
N THR A 115 35.34 -11.60 -12.45
CA THR A 115 35.81 -10.26 -12.06
C THR A 115 37.24 -10.04 -12.55
N ASP A 116 37.72 -8.78 -12.51
CA ASP A 116 39.14 -8.52 -12.81
C ASP A 116 40.04 -8.90 -11.64
N SER A 117 39.62 -8.64 -10.40
CA SER A 117 40.43 -8.90 -9.21
C SER A 117 39.55 -9.45 -8.08
N LEU A 118 40.00 -10.57 -7.49
CA LEU A 118 39.34 -11.25 -6.39
C LEU A 118 40.30 -11.37 -5.19
N PHE A 119 39.83 -10.95 -4.03
CA PHE A 119 40.56 -11.01 -2.77
C PHE A 119 39.93 -12.09 -1.88
N PHE A 120 40.76 -12.86 -1.15
CA PHE A 120 40.29 -13.81 -0.16
C PHE A 120 41.01 -13.63 1.16
N ASP A 121 40.31 -13.10 2.17
CA ASP A 121 40.81 -12.98 3.54
C ASP A 121 40.53 -14.26 4.31
N ARG A 122 41.56 -15.07 4.51
CA ARG A 122 41.48 -16.35 5.23
C ARG A 122 41.20 -16.22 6.73
N LYS A 123 41.52 -15.09 7.32
CA LYS A 123 41.23 -14.86 8.75
C LYS A 123 39.75 -14.59 8.97
N LYS A 124 39.16 -13.82 8.08
CA LYS A 124 37.72 -13.48 8.12
C LYS A 124 36.83 -14.52 7.43
N GLN A 125 37.40 -15.37 6.57
CA GLN A 125 36.65 -16.26 5.68
C GLN A 125 35.70 -15.47 4.73
N GLU A 126 36.28 -14.44 4.08
CA GLU A 126 35.58 -13.55 3.15
C GLU A 126 36.29 -13.52 1.80
N ALA A 127 35.52 -13.71 0.72
CA ALA A 127 35.99 -13.45 -0.64
C ALA A 127 35.30 -12.20 -1.16
N TYR A 128 36.07 -11.23 -1.71
CA TYR A 128 35.49 -9.97 -2.16
C TYR A 128 36.15 -9.43 -3.42
N TYR A 129 35.35 -8.69 -4.20
CA TYR A 129 35.79 -7.89 -5.33
C TYR A 129 35.35 -6.44 -5.16
N GLN A 130 36.09 -5.49 -5.76
CA GLN A 130 35.84 -4.06 -5.65
C GLN A 130 35.65 -3.37 -7.02
N THR A 131 35.84 -4.09 -8.10
CA THR A 131 35.78 -3.59 -9.49
C THR A 131 34.86 -4.47 -10.31
N THR A 132 33.59 -4.26 -10.24
CA THR A 132 32.55 -4.99 -10.97
C THR A 132 32.72 -6.52 -10.98
N GLY A 133 31.71 -7.21 -10.54
CA GLY A 133 31.64 -8.67 -10.59
C GLY A 133 30.32 -9.13 -11.22
N GLU A 134 30.40 -10.27 -11.89
CA GLU A 134 29.24 -11.00 -12.42
C GLU A 134 29.23 -12.40 -11.84
N ILE A 135 28.11 -12.77 -11.22
CA ILE A 135 27.86 -14.11 -10.70
C ILE A 135 26.74 -14.74 -11.52
N THR A 136 27.00 -15.89 -12.10
CA THR A 136 26.04 -16.66 -12.85
C THR A 136 25.74 -17.95 -12.10
N SER A 137 24.47 -18.22 -11.81
CA SER A 137 24.01 -19.45 -11.17
C SER A 137 22.73 -19.91 -11.88
N GLU A 138 22.76 -21.11 -12.49
CA GLU A 138 21.66 -21.57 -13.34
C GLU A 138 21.26 -20.50 -14.38
N GLU A 139 20.01 -20.00 -14.33
CA GLU A 139 19.50 -18.96 -15.24
C GLU A 139 19.57 -17.55 -14.62
N THR A 140 20.02 -17.42 -13.36
CA THR A 140 20.11 -16.14 -12.66
C THR A 140 21.49 -15.52 -12.80
N VAL A 141 21.54 -14.25 -13.16
CA VAL A 141 22.77 -13.44 -13.26
C VAL A 141 22.71 -12.27 -12.28
N ILE A 142 23.72 -12.14 -11.43
CA ILE A 142 23.87 -11.02 -10.50
C ILE A 142 25.10 -10.20 -10.89
N ARG A 143 24.92 -8.89 -11.07
CA ARG A 143 25.98 -7.92 -11.33
C ARG A 143 26.01 -6.86 -10.23
N SER A 144 27.19 -6.46 -9.80
CA SER A 144 27.37 -5.32 -8.89
C SER A 144 28.73 -4.67 -9.02
N GLN A 145 28.87 -3.46 -8.50
CA GLN A 145 30.17 -2.77 -8.51
C GLN A 145 31.14 -3.42 -7.52
N SER A 146 30.68 -3.80 -6.35
CA SER A 146 31.46 -4.55 -5.37
C SER A 146 30.60 -5.63 -4.69
N GLY A 147 31.23 -6.71 -4.28
CA GLY A 147 30.57 -7.80 -3.58
C GLY A 147 31.50 -8.52 -2.64
N THR A 148 30.97 -8.96 -1.52
CA THR A 148 31.66 -9.76 -0.51
C THR A 148 30.86 -11.05 -0.27
N TYR A 149 31.49 -12.18 -0.40
CA TYR A 149 30.93 -13.48 0.00
C TYR A 149 31.46 -13.87 1.38
N VAL A 150 30.56 -13.96 2.36
CA VAL A 150 30.85 -14.43 3.71
C VAL A 150 30.65 -15.94 3.76
N VAL A 151 31.73 -16.70 3.79
CA VAL A 151 31.73 -18.16 3.62
C VAL A 151 30.89 -18.85 4.71
N ASN A 152 31.07 -18.42 5.97
CA ASN A 152 30.39 -19.04 7.11
C ASN A 152 28.87 -18.87 7.07
N ASP A 153 28.41 -17.72 6.56
CA ASP A 153 26.99 -17.36 6.48
C ASP A 153 26.34 -17.78 5.16
N LYS A 154 27.14 -18.21 4.18
CA LYS A 154 26.71 -18.48 2.79
C LYS A 154 25.93 -17.31 2.21
N LYS A 155 26.46 -16.10 2.43
CA LYS A 155 25.80 -14.85 2.11
C LYS A 155 26.68 -13.98 1.24
N TYR A 156 26.10 -13.38 0.20
CA TYR A 156 26.70 -12.26 -0.51
C TYR A 156 26.21 -10.93 0.03
N GLU A 157 27.11 -9.96 0.14
CA GLU A 157 26.82 -8.55 0.40
C GLU A 157 27.21 -7.76 -0.84
N PHE A 158 26.23 -7.25 -1.58
CA PHE A 158 26.42 -6.47 -2.79
C PHE A 158 26.22 -4.98 -2.53
N ILE A 159 27.09 -4.16 -3.09
CA ILE A 159 27.06 -2.70 -2.92
C ILE A 159 27.21 -2.03 -4.29
N SER A 160 26.34 -1.05 -4.53
CA SER A 160 26.26 -0.19 -5.70
C SER A 160 25.97 -0.91 -7.01
N ASN A 161 24.98 -0.37 -7.72
CA ASN A 161 24.54 -0.86 -9.03
C ASN A 161 24.27 -2.37 -9.07
N VAL A 162 23.61 -2.86 -8.02
CA VAL A 162 23.24 -4.27 -7.95
C VAL A 162 22.10 -4.53 -8.94
N MET A 163 22.31 -5.46 -9.85
CA MET A 163 21.32 -5.91 -10.82
C MET A 163 21.22 -7.43 -10.76
N VAL A 164 20.02 -7.95 -10.48
CA VAL A 164 19.70 -9.38 -10.58
C VAL A 164 18.81 -9.56 -11.79
N THR A 165 19.16 -10.48 -12.66
CA THR A 165 18.35 -10.89 -13.81
C THR A 165 18.00 -12.36 -13.64
N ASP A 166 16.72 -12.65 -13.51
CA ASP A 166 16.12 -13.96 -13.45
C ASP A 166 15.10 -14.07 -14.59
N PRO A 167 14.76 -15.24 -15.11
CA PRO A 167 13.76 -15.38 -16.18
C PRO A 167 12.40 -14.77 -15.87
N THR A 168 12.04 -14.64 -14.59
CA THR A 168 10.71 -14.21 -14.15
C THR A 168 10.67 -12.85 -13.47
N PHE A 169 11.82 -12.29 -13.12
CA PHE A 169 11.92 -10.95 -12.53
C PHE A 169 13.30 -10.32 -12.73
N THR A 170 13.36 -9.01 -12.54
CA THR A 170 14.61 -8.25 -12.49
C THR A 170 14.64 -7.40 -11.21
N ILE A 171 15.77 -7.36 -10.51
CA ILE A 171 15.96 -6.51 -9.34
C ILE A 171 17.05 -5.48 -9.63
N PHE A 172 16.80 -4.21 -9.31
CA PHE A 172 17.81 -3.16 -9.22
C PHE A 172 17.87 -2.67 -7.79
N SER A 173 19.06 -2.65 -7.18
CA SER A 173 19.23 -2.22 -5.79
C SER A 173 20.51 -1.44 -5.58
N GLN A 174 20.51 -0.53 -4.60
CA GLN A 174 21.74 0.15 -4.18
C GLN A 174 22.61 -0.75 -3.30
N ARG A 175 21.98 -1.55 -2.43
CA ARG A 175 22.64 -2.50 -1.55
C ARG A 175 21.74 -3.68 -1.25
N MET A 176 22.30 -4.88 -1.37
CA MET A 176 21.55 -6.13 -1.19
C MET A 176 22.42 -7.18 -0.49
N ASP A 177 21.86 -7.81 0.54
CA ASP A 177 22.38 -9.06 1.07
C ASP A 177 21.59 -10.23 0.47
N TYR A 178 22.28 -11.25 -0.03
CA TYR A 178 21.66 -12.41 -0.65
C TYR A 178 22.15 -13.72 -0.02
N TYR A 179 21.24 -14.46 0.58
CA TYR A 179 21.51 -15.77 1.19
C TYR A 179 21.31 -16.88 0.16
N THR A 180 22.38 -17.52 -0.28
CA THR A 180 22.38 -18.44 -1.42
C THR A 180 21.54 -19.69 -1.20
N VAL A 181 21.56 -20.27 0.01
CA VAL A 181 20.88 -21.54 0.32
C VAL A 181 19.35 -21.40 0.31
N VAL A 182 18.85 -20.30 0.87
CA VAL A 182 17.40 -20.05 0.98
C VAL A 182 16.87 -19.14 -0.11
N ARG A 183 17.76 -18.56 -0.92
CA ARG A 183 17.46 -17.58 -2.00
C ARG A 183 16.68 -16.36 -1.49
N HIS A 184 17.07 -15.86 -0.31
CA HIS A 184 16.48 -14.69 0.32
C HIS A 184 17.32 -13.44 0.02
N ALA A 185 16.69 -12.38 -0.48
CA ALA A 185 17.29 -11.07 -0.68
C ALA A 185 16.79 -10.07 0.36
N TYR A 186 17.71 -9.31 0.97
CA TYR A 186 17.41 -8.20 1.87
C TYR A 186 17.94 -6.91 1.27
N PHE A 187 17.13 -5.87 1.24
CA PHE A 187 17.42 -4.59 0.60
C PHE A 187 17.68 -3.48 1.62
N TYR A 188 18.70 -2.66 1.35
CA TYR A 188 19.13 -1.54 2.22
C TYR A 188 19.41 -0.29 1.35
N GLY A 189 18.39 0.27 0.72
CA GLY A 189 18.45 1.40 -0.18
C GLY A 189 17.42 1.28 -1.30
N ALA A 190 17.35 2.28 -2.15
CA ALA A 190 16.39 2.30 -3.26
C ALA A 190 16.49 1.01 -4.08
N THR A 191 15.38 0.30 -4.14
CA THR A 191 15.27 -0.99 -4.81
C THR A 191 13.99 -1.05 -5.63
N THR A 192 14.10 -1.57 -6.85
CA THR A 192 12.96 -1.93 -7.69
C THR A 192 13.02 -3.42 -8.01
N ILE A 193 11.85 -4.07 -8.02
CA ILE A 193 11.67 -5.44 -8.47
C ILE A 193 10.61 -5.40 -9.57
N ASN A 194 10.97 -5.82 -10.77
CA ASN A 194 10.09 -5.86 -11.92
C ASN A 194 9.80 -7.33 -12.27
N GLY A 195 8.60 -7.79 -12.01
CA GLY A 195 8.10 -9.11 -12.36
C GLY A 195 7.21 -9.07 -13.60
N GLU A 196 6.71 -10.23 -14.02
CA GLU A 196 5.82 -10.31 -15.19
C GLU A 196 4.49 -9.57 -15.01
N SER A 197 3.98 -9.51 -13.79
CA SER A 197 2.65 -8.98 -13.47
C SER A 197 2.63 -8.01 -12.29
N TYR A 198 3.80 -7.57 -11.83
CA TYR A 198 3.94 -6.66 -10.71
C TYR A 198 5.24 -5.85 -10.80
N ASP A 199 5.20 -4.64 -10.27
CA ASP A 199 6.37 -3.82 -10.01
C ASP A 199 6.38 -3.41 -8.54
N VAL A 200 7.55 -3.53 -7.90
CA VAL A 200 7.75 -3.15 -6.49
C VAL A 200 8.82 -2.08 -6.40
N PHE A 201 8.59 -1.09 -5.56
CA PHE A 201 9.61 -0.16 -5.10
C PHE A 201 9.65 -0.13 -3.58
N CYS A 202 10.86 -0.08 -3.00
CA CYS A 202 11.08 0.14 -1.57
C CYS A 202 12.48 0.70 -1.31
N ASN A 203 12.70 1.27 -0.12
CA ASN A 203 14.06 1.58 0.36
C ASN A 203 14.57 0.51 1.32
N ARG A 204 13.68 -0.32 1.83
CA ARG A 204 13.99 -1.40 2.75
C ARG A 204 13.05 -2.56 2.51
N GLY A 205 13.59 -3.79 2.46
CA GLY A 205 12.72 -4.92 2.18
C GLY A 205 13.40 -6.27 2.28
N PHE A 206 12.56 -7.26 2.13
CA PHE A 206 12.92 -8.67 2.03
C PHE A 206 12.15 -9.29 0.87
N PHE A 207 12.80 -10.13 0.09
CA PHE A 207 12.18 -10.88 -1.00
C PHE A 207 12.69 -12.32 -1.02
N ASP A 208 11.78 -13.27 -0.96
CA ASP A 208 12.01 -14.69 -1.22
C ASP A 208 11.82 -14.95 -2.71
N SER A 209 12.91 -15.15 -3.43
CA SER A 209 12.89 -15.34 -4.88
C SER A 209 12.28 -16.67 -5.32
N ASN A 210 12.31 -17.71 -4.45
CA ASN A 210 11.69 -19.00 -4.74
C ASN A 210 10.16 -18.93 -4.66
N GLN A 211 9.64 -18.23 -3.65
CA GLN A 211 8.20 -18.15 -3.40
C GLN A 211 7.57 -16.89 -3.99
N LYS A 212 8.37 -15.98 -4.57
CA LYS A 212 7.93 -14.68 -5.12
C LYS A 212 7.06 -13.90 -4.13
N LYS A 213 7.52 -13.83 -2.87
CA LYS A 213 6.85 -13.10 -1.80
C LYS A 213 7.83 -12.24 -1.02
N GLY A 214 7.34 -11.19 -0.37
CA GLY A 214 8.21 -10.29 0.36
C GLY A 214 7.51 -9.34 1.30
N TYR A 215 8.34 -8.59 2.04
CA TYR A 215 7.94 -7.48 2.90
C TYR A 215 8.74 -6.25 2.50
N PHE A 216 8.04 -5.17 2.21
CA PHE A 216 8.62 -3.92 1.72
C PHE A 216 8.24 -2.77 2.63
N GLN A 217 9.19 -1.91 2.93
CA GLN A 217 9.04 -0.80 3.87
C GLN A 217 9.74 0.45 3.34
N ASP A 218 9.47 1.58 3.98
CA ASP A 218 10.06 2.87 3.66
C ASP A 218 9.80 3.27 2.20
N ARG A 219 8.70 4.00 2.00
CA ARG A 219 8.15 4.39 0.69
C ARG A 219 7.76 3.19 -0.18
N ALA A 220 7.30 2.12 0.45
CA ALA A 220 6.91 0.94 -0.28
C ALA A 220 5.74 1.22 -1.22
N THR A 221 5.88 0.77 -2.47
CA THR A 221 4.81 0.76 -3.47
C THR A 221 4.81 -0.57 -4.21
N VAL A 222 3.61 -1.04 -4.54
CA VAL A 222 3.41 -2.21 -5.39
C VAL A 222 2.39 -1.85 -6.46
N ASP A 223 2.81 -1.94 -7.72
CA ASP A 223 1.90 -1.88 -8.86
C ASP A 223 1.45 -3.30 -9.18
N TYR A 224 0.16 -3.56 -9.01
CA TYR A 224 -0.41 -4.89 -9.12
C TYR A 224 -1.87 -4.86 -9.58
N ASN A 225 -2.20 -5.62 -10.62
CA ASN A 225 -3.55 -5.71 -11.15
C ASN A 225 -4.20 -4.35 -11.45
N LEU A 226 -3.47 -3.48 -12.18
CA LEU A 226 -3.91 -2.12 -12.53
C LEU A 226 -4.21 -1.23 -11.31
N ARG A 227 -3.65 -1.55 -10.15
CA ARG A 227 -3.70 -0.75 -8.93
C ARG A 227 -2.30 -0.38 -8.47
N ASN A 228 -2.12 0.86 -8.07
CA ASN A 228 -0.95 1.30 -7.33
C ASN A 228 -1.26 1.26 -5.83
N ILE A 229 -0.53 0.45 -5.08
CA ILE A 229 -0.72 0.20 -3.66
C ILE A 229 0.46 0.82 -2.92
N LYS A 230 0.20 1.69 -1.95
CA LYS A 230 1.19 2.35 -1.10
C LYS A 230 0.90 2.08 0.36
N GLY A 231 1.95 2.04 1.18
CA GLY A 231 1.85 1.91 2.62
C GLY A 231 3.22 2.04 3.28
N ASP A 232 3.26 2.22 4.61
CA ASP A 232 4.53 2.21 5.35
C ASP A 232 5.15 0.81 5.35
N SER A 233 4.32 -0.22 5.31
CA SER A 233 4.72 -1.62 5.18
C SER A 233 3.76 -2.36 4.26
N ILE A 234 4.32 -3.12 3.31
CA ILE A 234 3.56 -3.92 2.36
C ILE A 234 4.06 -5.36 2.44
N TYR A 235 3.16 -6.30 2.63
CA TYR A 235 3.35 -7.72 2.34
C TYR A 235 2.85 -8.01 0.93
N PHE A 236 3.61 -8.76 0.18
CA PHE A 236 3.30 -9.17 -1.19
C PHE A 236 3.52 -10.68 -1.34
N ASP A 237 2.62 -11.35 -2.01
CA ASP A 237 2.72 -12.78 -2.31
C ASP A 237 2.05 -13.06 -3.67
N ASP A 238 2.88 -13.24 -4.71
CA ASP A 238 2.39 -13.48 -6.07
C ASP A 238 1.80 -14.89 -6.24
N HIS A 239 2.22 -15.87 -5.42
CA HIS A 239 1.73 -17.23 -5.51
C HIS A 239 0.25 -17.35 -5.13
N ILE A 240 -0.16 -16.65 -4.08
CA ILE A 240 -1.57 -16.57 -3.65
C ILE A 240 -2.29 -15.32 -4.18
N GLN A 241 -1.63 -14.55 -5.03
CA GLN A 241 -2.17 -13.35 -5.68
C GLN A 241 -2.70 -12.30 -4.68
N TYR A 242 -1.90 -12.00 -3.66
CA TYR A 242 -2.31 -11.21 -2.51
C TYR A 242 -1.32 -10.10 -2.16
N VAL A 243 -1.86 -8.93 -1.80
CA VAL A 243 -1.09 -7.81 -1.24
C VAL A 243 -1.80 -7.29 -0.01
N ALA A 244 -1.07 -7.06 1.08
CA ALA A 244 -1.57 -6.36 2.26
C ALA A 244 -0.67 -5.16 2.58
N ALA A 245 -1.29 -4.01 2.83
CA ALA A 245 -0.59 -2.78 3.19
C ALA A 245 -1.07 -2.27 4.55
N SER A 246 -0.18 -1.69 5.32
CA SER A 246 -0.49 -1.15 6.64
C SER A 246 0.16 0.20 6.88
N ARG A 247 -0.56 1.05 7.57
CA ARG A 247 -0.29 2.47 7.89
C ARG A 247 -0.11 3.33 6.63
N ASN A 248 -0.80 4.46 6.60
CA ASN A 248 -0.80 5.39 5.46
C ASN A 248 -1.11 4.71 4.12
N VAL A 249 -2.06 3.77 4.16
CA VAL A 249 -2.45 2.99 2.99
C VAL A 249 -3.14 3.88 1.96
N GLN A 250 -2.73 3.74 0.70
CA GLN A 250 -3.42 4.30 -0.44
C GLN A 250 -3.47 3.26 -1.56
N ILE A 251 -4.67 2.94 -2.02
CA ILE A 251 -4.91 2.10 -3.20
C ILE A 251 -5.52 2.98 -4.28
N THR A 252 -4.86 3.07 -5.42
CA THR A 252 -5.28 3.90 -6.56
C THR A 252 -5.50 3.02 -7.78
N ASP A 253 -6.68 3.08 -8.37
CA ASP A 253 -6.91 2.49 -9.69
C ASP A 253 -6.21 3.34 -10.76
N THR A 254 -5.38 2.73 -11.60
CA THR A 254 -4.53 3.44 -12.56
C THR A 254 -5.30 4.05 -13.73
N ILE A 255 -6.50 3.56 -14.05
CA ILE A 255 -7.33 4.06 -15.16
C ILE A 255 -8.34 5.09 -14.68
N GLY A 256 -9.09 4.79 -13.60
CA GLY A 256 -10.20 5.65 -13.14
C GLY A 256 -9.79 6.75 -12.15
N ASN A 257 -8.53 6.78 -11.71
CA ASN A 257 -8.03 7.68 -10.67
C ASN A 257 -8.86 7.67 -9.36
N ASN A 258 -9.61 6.59 -9.12
CA ASN A 258 -10.30 6.39 -7.86
C ASN A 258 -9.28 6.04 -6.78
N VAL A 259 -9.37 6.69 -5.65
CA VAL A 259 -8.42 6.51 -4.56
C VAL A 259 -9.16 6.07 -3.31
N ILE A 260 -8.68 5.00 -2.67
CA ILE A 260 -9.13 4.60 -1.33
C ILE A 260 -7.92 4.72 -0.40
N ARG A 261 -8.08 5.41 0.72
CA ARG A 261 -7.07 5.58 1.77
C ARG A 261 -7.57 4.98 3.06
N GLY A 262 -6.64 4.58 3.94
CA GLY A 262 -6.94 4.05 5.27
C GLY A 262 -5.66 3.62 5.97
N ASP A 263 -5.77 2.94 7.11
CA ASP A 263 -4.60 2.48 7.84
C ASP A 263 -4.32 0.98 7.64
N TYR A 264 -5.26 0.24 7.05
CA TYR A 264 -5.05 -1.15 6.61
C TYR A 264 -5.81 -1.43 5.33
N GLY A 265 -5.16 -2.14 4.39
CA GLY A 265 -5.77 -2.52 3.13
C GLY A 265 -5.23 -3.84 2.59
N GLU A 266 -6.10 -4.57 1.89
CA GLU A 266 -5.80 -5.85 1.24
C GLU A 266 -6.27 -5.82 -0.21
N VAL A 267 -5.51 -6.43 -1.11
CA VAL A 267 -5.85 -6.60 -2.53
C VAL A 267 -5.74 -8.08 -2.89
N PHE A 268 -6.80 -8.61 -3.49
CA PHE A 268 -6.91 -9.98 -3.98
C PHE A 268 -7.07 -9.93 -5.50
N LYS A 269 -6.04 -10.32 -6.23
CA LYS A 269 -6.02 -10.25 -7.70
C LYS A 269 -6.99 -11.26 -8.32
N ASP A 270 -7.02 -12.48 -7.78
CA ASP A 270 -7.91 -13.57 -8.23
C ASP A 270 -9.40 -13.20 -8.15
N LYS A 271 -9.78 -12.35 -7.18
CA LYS A 271 -11.16 -11.86 -6.95
C LYS A 271 -11.40 -10.47 -7.51
N ASP A 272 -10.39 -9.86 -8.11
CA ASP A 272 -10.41 -8.47 -8.56
C ASP A 272 -10.99 -7.50 -7.50
N SER A 273 -10.59 -7.72 -6.25
CA SER A 273 -11.13 -7.02 -5.09
C SER A 273 -10.07 -6.35 -4.23
N ALA A 274 -10.48 -5.29 -3.54
CA ALA A 274 -9.68 -4.58 -2.55
C ALA A 274 -10.55 -4.22 -1.35
N ILE A 275 -10.06 -4.49 -0.14
CA ILE A 275 -10.71 -4.13 1.12
C ILE A 275 -9.83 -3.11 1.83
N VAL A 276 -10.42 -2.03 2.32
CA VAL A 276 -9.71 -1.06 3.16
C VAL A 276 -10.52 -0.82 4.43
N THR A 277 -9.81 -0.86 5.56
CA THR A 277 -10.35 -0.70 6.91
C THR A 277 -9.50 0.28 7.72
N GLN A 278 -9.89 0.53 8.97
CA GLN A 278 -9.21 1.47 9.86
C GLN A 278 -9.23 2.90 9.27
N ASN A 279 -10.38 3.55 9.42
CA ASN A 279 -10.68 4.89 8.92
C ASN A 279 -10.61 5.05 7.40
N PRO A 280 -11.18 4.12 6.61
CA PRO A 280 -11.07 4.20 5.17
C PRO A 280 -11.85 5.39 4.61
N ILE A 281 -11.28 6.05 3.59
CA ILE A 281 -11.92 7.12 2.82
C ILE A 281 -11.70 6.84 1.34
N ALA A 282 -12.78 6.67 0.59
CA ALA A 282 -12.75 6.68 -0.87
C ALA A 282 -12.94 8.12 -1.37
N VAL A 283 -12.20 8.47 -2.41
CA VAL A 283 -12.28 9.79 -3.07
C VAL A 283 -12.57 9.57 -4.55
N LYS A 284 -13.69 10.11 -5.02
CA LYS A 284 -14.08 10.15 -6.43
C LYS A 284 -14.15 11.59 -6.89
N LEU A 285 -13.46 11.91 -7.98
CA LEU A 285 -13.54 13.26 -8.57
C LEU A 285 -14.87 13.40 -9.31
N VAL A 286 -15.62 14.48 -9.02
CA VAL A 286 -16.91 14.82 -9.61
C VAL A 286 -16.89 16.29 -10.04
N ASN A 287 -16.81 16.60 -11.33
CA ASN A 287 -16.89 17.96 -11.87
C ASN A 287 -16.06 19.03 -11.11
N ARG A 288 -14.77 18.88 -11.01
CA ARG A 288 -13.85 19.77 -10.27
C ARG A 288 -14.07 19.81 -8.75
N ASP A 289 -14.98 19.03 -8.21
CA ASP A 289 -15.19 18.80 -6.79
C ASP A 289 -15.01 17.30 -6.49
N SER A 290 -14.81 16.93 -5.25
CA SER A 290 -14.58 15.55 -4.86
C SER A 290 -15.71 15.04 -3.99
N LEU A 291 -16.23 13.86 -4.32
CA LEU A 291 -17.08 13.09 -3.42
C LEU A 291 -16.18 12.23 -2.51
N TYR A 292 -16.29 12.44 -1.22
CA TYR A 292 -15.62 11.68 -0.18
C TYR A 292 -16.60 10.71 0.45
N ILE A 293 -16.22 9.45 0.58
CA ILE A 293 -17.03 8.38 1.17
C ILE A 293 -16.22 7.72 2.27
N HIS A 294 -16.74 7.72 3.47
CA HIS A 294 -16.22 6.99 4.62
C HIS A 294 -17.19 5.88 5.04
N ALA A 295 -16.66 4.79 5.58
CA ALA A 295 -17.40 3.71 6.24
C ALA A 295 -16.45 2.98 7.20
N ASP A 296 -16.93 2.04 8.02
CA ASP A 296 -16.04 1.19 8.82
C ASP A 296 -15.20 0.27 7.92
N THR A 297 -15.79 -0.16 6.81
CA THR A 297 -15.12 -0.99 5.79
C THR A 297 -15.52 -0.51 4.39
N LEU A 298 -14.54 -0.31 3.52
CA LEU A 298 -14.74 -0.08 2.09
C LEU A 298 -14.25 -1.29 1.30
N LEU A 299 -15.11 -1.83 0.45
CA LEU A 299 -14.86 -2.96 -0.43
C LEU A 299 -15.02 -2.53 -1.88
N GLY A 300 -13.94 -2.54 -2.65
CA GLY A 300 -13.94 -2.39 -4.10
C GLY A 300 -13.92 -3.74 -4.79
N THR A 301 -14.84 -4.00 -5.72
CA THR A 301 -14.93 -5.26 -6.47
C THR A 301 -15.15 -5.01 -7.96
N GLY A 302 -14.94 -6.06 -8.77
CA GLY A 302 -15.19 -6.07 -10.20
C GLY A 302 -14.03 -5.53 -11.04
N PRO A 303 -14.07 -5.78 -12.35
CA PRO A 303 -13.03 -5.35 -13.28
C PRO A 303 -12.95 -3.82 -13.36
N ILE A 304 -11.84 -3.31 -13.85
CA ILE A 304 -11.52 -1.87 -13.80
C ILE A 304 -12.56 -1.01 -14.56
N GLU A 305 -13.20 -1.55 -15.59
CA GLU A 305 -14.23 -0.88 -16.37
C GLU A 305 -15.61 -0.84 -15.66
N ASN A 306 -15.80 -1.67 -14.64
CA ASN A 306 -17.05 -1.85 -13.93
C ASN A 306 -16.82 -1.99 -12.42
N ARG A 307 -16.08 -1.06 -11.83
CA ARG A 307 -15.85 -1.06 -10.38
C ARG A 307 -17.13 -0.82 -9.61
N ILE A 308 -17.31 -1.62 -8.58
CA ILE A 308 -18.33 -1.44 -7.56
C ILE A 308 -17.63 -1.12 -6.26
N LEU A 309 -17.97 -0.01 -5.63
CA LEU A 309 -17.54 0.31 -4.27
C LEU A 309 -18.71 0.09 -3.31
N THR A 310 -18.51 -0.73 -2.30
CA THR A 310 -19.49 -0.93 -1.22
C THR A 310 -18.87 -0.48 0.10
N GLY A 311 -19.59 0.37 0.82
CA GLY A 311 -19.25 0.76 2.19
C GLY A 311 -20.21 0.08 3.18
N TYR A 312 -19.64 -0.46 4.25
CA TYR A 312 -20.37 -1.15 5.30
C TYR A 312 -20.19 -0.45 6.64
N TYR A 313 -21.30 -0.15 7.29
CA TYR A 313 -21.44 0.48 8.61
C TYR A 313 -20.87 1.91 8.70
N GLY A 314 -21.60 2.76 9.41
CA GLY A 314 -21.15 4.13 9.68
C GLY A 314 -20.85 4.97 8.45
N VAL A 315 -21.59 4.75 7.35
CA VAL A 315 -21.36 5.47 6.10
C VAL A 315 -21.60 6.95 6.28
N ARG A 316 -20.62 7.74 5.85
CA ARG A 316 -20.63 9.20 5.83
C ARG A 316 -20.12 9.66 4.47
N ILE A 317 -20.88 10.51 3.81
CA ILE A 317 -20.50 11.10 2.52
C ILE A 317 -20.42 12.62 2.64
N TYR A 318 -19.48 13.19 1.92
CA TYR A 318 -19.31 14.64 1.84
C TYR A 318 -18.89 15.07 0.44
N LYS A 319 -19.56 16.08 -0.05
CA LYS A 319 -19.22 16.89 -1.22
C LYS A 319 -19.65 18.33 -0.89
N THR A 320 -19.08 19.33 -1.51
CA THR A 320 -19.52 20.71 -1.34
C THR A 320 -21.05 20.81 -1.57
N ASN A 321 -21.79 21.39 -0.65
CA ASN A 321 -23.26 21.52 -0.64
C ASN A 321 -24.06 20.21 -0.54
N LEU A 322 -23.41 19.04 -0.38
CA LEU A 322 -24.10 17.77 -0.20
C LEU A 322 -23.37 16.91 0.82
N SER A 323 -24.08 16.48 1.85
CA SER A 323 -23.55 15.49 2.79
C SER A 323 -24.60 14.44 3.12
N GLY A 324 -24.21 13.32 3.71
CA GLY A 324 -25.16 12.26 4.04
C GLY A 324 -24.60 11.19 4.95
N VAL A 325 -25.54 10.45 5.55
CA VAL A 325 -25.25 9.29 6.41
C VAL A 325 -26.18 8.12 6.09
N SER A 326 -25.67 6.90 6.23
CA SER A 326 -26.44 5.67 6.07
C SER A 326 -25.75 4.48 6.74
N ASP A 327 -26.42 3.34 6.83
CA ASP A 327 -25.81 2.09 7.29
C ASP A 327 -24.87 1.50 6.25
N SER A 328 -25.20 1.65 4.95
CA SER A 328 -24.42 1.13 3.81
C SER A 328 -24.53 2.02 2.60
N ILE A 329 -23.50 1.98 1.76
CA ILE A 329 -23.46 2.63 0.45
C ILE A 329 -23.02 1.63 -0.61
N HIS A 330 -23.65 1.70 -1.78
CA HIS A 330 -23.27 0.96 -2.98
C HIS A 330 -23.09 1.94 -4.13
N VAL A 331 -21.91 1.94 -4.76
CA VAL A 331 -21.57 2.82 -5.87
C VAL A 331 -21.20 1.96 -7.07
N ASP A 332 -22.01 1.98 -8.10
CA ASP A 332 -21.75 1.32 -9.37
C ASP A 332 -21.19 2.34 -10.36
N GLN A 333 -19.93 2.18 -10.72
CA GLN A 333 -19.24 3.10 -11.61
C GLN A 333 -19.82 3.11 -13.02
N LYS A 334 -20.30 1.96 -13.51
CA LYS A 334 -20.80 1.83 -14.88
C LYS A 334 -22.14 2.51 -15.08
N SER A 335 -23.07 2.30 -14.15
CA SER A 335 -24.40 2.90 -14.22
C SER A 335 -24.44 4.32 -13.65
N GLY A 336 -23.41 4.77 -12.94
CA GLY A 336 -23.38 6.02 -12.20
C GLY A 336 -24.30 6.02 -10.97
N LEU A 337 -24.85 4.87 -10.57
CA LEU A 337 -25.78 4.74 -9.47
C LEU A 337 -25.05 4.71 -8.12
N ILE A 338 -25.46 5.59 -7.22
CA ILE A 338 -25.07 5.60 -5.82
C ILE A 338 -26.33 5.31 -4.99
N GLN A 339 -26.29 4.27 -4.17
CA GLN A 339 -27.39 3.88 -3.30
C GLN A 339 -26.99 4.02 -1.84
N LEU A 340 -27.80 4.73 -1.06
CA LEU A 340 -27.69 4.79 0.39
C LEU A 340 -28.79 3.92 0.99
N LEU A 341 -28.40 2.99 1.84
CA LEU A 341 -29.25 1.90 2.32
C LEU A 341 -29.20 1.81 3.84
N ARG A 342 -30.31 1.37 4.40
CA ARG A 342 -30.38 0.85 5.74
C ARG A 342 -30.18 -0.67 5.70
N PHE A 343 -29.41 -1.24 6.62
CA PHE A 343 -29.34 -2.69 6.74
C PHE A 343 -30.67 -3.28 7.23
N PRO A 344 -31.08 -4.42 6.67
CA PRO A 344 -32.19 -5.17 7.23
C PRO A 344 -31.92 -5.53 8.69
N ILE A 345 -32.90 -5.31 9.53
CA ILE A 345 -32.87 -5.71 10.93
C ILE A 345 -33.44 -7.11 11.01
N GLY A 346 -32.77 -8.00 11.77
CA GLY A 346 -33.31 -9.33 12.01
C GLY A 346 -34.67 -9.28 12.75
N ASP A 347 -35.53 -10.25 12.51
CA ASP A 347 -36.91 -10.27 13.03
C ASP A 347 -36.98 -10.08 14.56
N ARG A 348 -35.99 -10.52 15.32
CA ARG A 348 -35.93 -10.33 16.78
C ARG A 348 -35.63 -8.88 17.18
N GLU A 349 -34.72 -8.20 16.46
CA GLU A 349 -34.39 -6.80 16.72
C GLU A 349 -35.52 -5.87 16.26
N SER A 350 -36.17 -6.16 15.13
CA SER A 350 -37.27 -5.35 14.64
C SER A 350 -38.45 -5.28 15.59
N GLN A 351 -38.68 -6.32 16.39
CA GLN A 351 -39.72 -6.35 17.42
C GLN A 351 -39.39 -5.51 18.68
N LEU A 352 -38.13 -5.17 18.87
CA LEU A 352 -37.65 -4.39 20.02
C LEU A 352 -37.53 -2.88 19.72
N LEU A 353 -37.50 -2.50 18.44
CA LEU A 353 -37.32 -1.10 18.02
C LEU A 353 -38.69 -0.43 17.82
N SER A 354 -38.83 0.78 18.37
CA SER A 354 -39.99 1.61 18.07
C SER A 354 -39.96 2.10 16.61
N ALA A 355 -41.14 2.51 16.09
CA ALA A 355 -41.21 3.13 14.77
C ALA A 355 -40.28 4.37 14.65
N SER A 356 -40.11 5.12 15.72
CA SER A 356 -39.18 6.26 15.81
C SER A 356 -37.73 5.82 15.69
N ASP A 357 -37.34 4.71 16.33
CA ASP A 357 -35.96 4.21 16.25
C ASP A 357 -35.63 3.65 14.86
N MET A 358 -36.62 3.05 14.22
CA MET A 358 -36.49 2.62 12.81
C MET A 358 -36.26 3.82 11.87
N THR A 359 -37.00 4.89 12.05
CA THR A 359 -36.85 6.12 11.25
C THR A 359 -35.49 6.79 11.43
N LYS A 360 -34.91 6.76 12.63
CA LYS A 360 -33.56 7.27 12.90
C LYS A 360 -32.44 6.58 12.12
N ARG A 361 -32.69 5.36 11.65
CA ARG A 361 -31.73 4.57 10.85
C ARG A 361 -31.87 4.79 9.34
N ASN A 362 -32.90 5.48 8.91
CA ASN A 362 -33.06 5.77 7.49
C ASN A 362 -31.86 6.55 6.94
N PRO A 363 -31.45 6.30 5.69
CA PRO A 363 -30.46 7.15 5.06
C PRO A 363 -30.94 8.59 4.98
N VAL A 364 -30.01 9.51 5.19
CA VAL A 364 -30.26 10.97 5.16
C VAL A 364 -29.23 11.64 4.27
N LEU A 365 -29.70 12.59 3.48
CA LEU A 365 -28.88 13.56 2.76
C LEU A 365 -29.22 14.97 3.26
N TRP A 366 -28.24 15.84 3.25
CA TRP A 366 -28.40 17.27 3.43
C TRP A 366 -27.90 17.99 2.18
N SER A 367 -28.80 18.77 1.55
CA SER A 367 -28.43 19.75 0.55
C SER A 367 -28.45 21.12 1.24
N ALA A 368 -27.26 21.64 1.54
CA ALA A 368 -27.07 22.75 2.48
C ALA A 368 -27.82 22.51 3.81
N LYS A 369 -28.88 23.26 4.10
CA LYS A 369 -29.67 23.14 5.35
C LYS A 369 -30.92 22.26 5.20
N THR A 370 -31.23 21.82 4.00
CA THR A 370 -32.40 20.98 3.73
C THR A 370 -32.06 19.52 3.97
N GLN A 371 -32.71 18.90 4.94
CA GLN A 371 -32.61 17.48 5.22
C GLN A 371 -33.59 16.70 4.32
N ILE A 372 -33.09 15.63 3.69
CA ILE A 372 -33.85 14.76 2.79
C ILE A 372 -33.63 13.32 3.23
N SER A 373 -34.69 12.56 3.50
CA SER A 373 -34.59 11.20 4.03
C SER A 373 -35.68 10.28 3.48
N GLY A 374 -35.47 8.98 3.60
CA GLY A 374 -36.42 7.93 3.23
C GLY A 374 -35.82 6.54 3.43
N ASP A 375 -36.54 5.48 3.04
CA ASP A 375 -36.08 4.11 3.29
C ASP A 375 -34.89 3.72 2.40
N LEU A 376 -34.81 4.28 1.18
CA LEU A 376 -33.75 4.05 0.20
C LEU A 376 -33.52 5.34 -0.59
N ILE A 377 -32.28 5.75 -0.72
CA ILE A 377 -31.87 6.92 -1.50
C ILE A 377 -30.99 6.49 -2.67
N HIS A 378 -31.36 6.89 -3.88
CA HIS A 378 -30.56 6.76 -5.08
C HIS A 378 -30.09 8.14 -5.56
N LEU A 379 -28.81 8.31 -5.76
CA LEU A 379 -28.21 9.39 -6.53
C LEU A 379 -27.75 8.81 -7.88
N LEU A 380 -28.11 9.46 -8.97
CA LEU A 380 -27.63 9.13 -10.31
C LEU A 380 -26.62 10.19 -10.73
N THR A 381 -25.50 9.74 -11.27
CA THR A 381 -24.47 10.61 -11.84
C THR A 381 -24.43 10.47 -13.34
N ASP A 382 -24.22 11.56 -14.06
CA ASP A 382 -23.92 11.54 -15.49
C ASP A 382 -22.62 10.76 -15.75
N SER A 383 -22.64 9.80 -16.65
CA SER A 383 -21.52 8.88 -16.92
C SER A 383 -20.30 9.57 -17.53
N THR A 384 -20.46 10.75 -18.12
CA THR A 384 -19.40 11.49 -18.80
C THR A 384 -18.72 12.49 -17.87
N THR A 385 -19.54 13.25 -17.13
CA THR A 385 -19.07 14.34 -16.26
C THR A 385 -18.90 13.92 -14.80
N ASN A 386 -19.47 12.78 -14.41
CA ASN A 386 -19.67 12.33 -13.03
C ASN A 386 -20.45 13.35 -12.16
N ALA A 387 -21.14 14.33 -12.77
CA ALA A 387 -22.01 15.24 -12.04
C ALA A 387 -23.23 14.50 -11.50
N ILE A 388 -23.75 14.92 -10.35
CA ILE A 388 -25.02 14.42 -9.84
C ILE A 388 -26.12 14.99 -10.74
N ASP A 389 -26.93 14.10 -11.34
CA ASP A 389 -28.03 14.42 -12.23
C ASP A 389 -29.38 14.40 -11.50
N SER A 390 -29.63 13.33 -10.75
CA SER A 390 -30.89 13.19 -10.07
C SER A 390 -30.80 12.43 -8.75
N LEU A 391 -31.78 12.71 -7.89
CA LEU A 391 -32.01 12.09 -6.60
C LEU A 391 -33.37 11.40 -6.63
N LYS A 392 -33.45 10.13 -6.24
CA LYS A 392 -34.70 9.40 -6.05
C LYS A 392 -34.79 8.82 -4.67
N ILE A 393 -35.91 9.01 -4.01
CA ILE A 393 -36.18 8.40 -2.71
C ILE A 393 -37.37 7.48 -2.83
N PHE A 394 -37.24 6.31 -2.28
CA PHE A 394 -38.26 5.27 -2.31
C PHE A 394 -38.76 5.02 -0.89
N ASN A 395 -40.05 5.18 -0.72
CA ASN A 395 -40.85 5.04 0.50
C ASN A 395 -40.44 6.02 1.62
N ASN A 396 -41.45 6.51 2.31
CA ASN A 396 -41.29 7.41 3.47
C ASN A 396 -40.39 8.62 3.16
N ALA A 397 -40.52 9.20 1.96
CA ALA A 397 -39.74 10.36 1.55
C ALA A 397 -40.13 11.57 2.40
N ILE A 398 -39.16 12.21 3.05
CA ILE A 398 -39.33 13.41 3.88
C ILE A 398 -38.30 14.45 3.47
N VAL A 399 -38.77 15.67 3.27
CA VAL A 399 -37.94 16.90 3.15
C VAL A 399 -38.22 17.75 4.37
N ALA A 400 -37.17 18.24 5.02
CA ALA A 400 -37.31 19.14 6.14
C ALA A 400 -36.27 20.26 6.10
N GLU A 401 -36.70 21.47 6.45
CA GLU A 401 -35.84 22.63 6.55
C GLU A 401 -36.06 23.32 7.92
N GLN A 402 -34.97 23.57 8.62
CA GLN A 402 -35.05 24.31 9.87
C GLN A 402 -35.47 25.76 9.59
N ASP A 403 -36.47 26.23 10.29
CA ASP A 403 -36.96 27.60 10.13
C ASP A 403 -35.87 28.61 10.46
N SER A 404 -35.73 29.64 9.63
CA SER A 404 -34.66 30.64 9.78
C SER A 404 -34.93 31.66 10.89
N LEU A 405 -36.19 31.86 11.27
CA LEU A 405 -36.60 32.80 12.31
C LEU A 405 -36.76 32.12 13.67
N ASN A 406 -37.14 30.82 13.66
CA ASN A 406 -37.27 30.02 14.89
C ASN A 406 -36.63 28.64 14.73
N PRO A 407 -35.41 28.42 15.24
CA PRO A 407 -34.70 27.15 15.11
C PRO A 407 -35.38 25.94 15.77
N LEU A 408 -36.46 26.13 16.52
CA LEU A 408 -37.24 25.04 17.11
C LEU A 408 -38.38 24.56 16.18
N GLN A 409 -38.62 25.27 15.09
CA GLN A 409 -39.63 24.97 14.09
C GLN A 409 -38.99 24.41 12.80
N PHE A 410 -39.75 23.58 12.11
CA PHE A 410 -39.27 22.91 10.90
C PHE A 410 -40.37 22.91 9.84
N ASN A 411 -40.08 23.46 8.67
CA ASN A 411 -40.87 23.27 7.48
C ASN A 411 -40.71 21.81 7.04
N GLN A 412 -41.80 21.09 6.83
CA GLN A 412 -41.80 19.65 6.60
C GLN A 412 -42.68 19.31 5.42
N MET A 413 -42.19 18.43 4.55
CA MET A 413 -42.95 17.85 3.46
C MET A 413 -42.67 16.36 3.36
N LYS A 414 -43.67 15.58 3.05
CA LYS A 414 -43.56 14.14 2.99
C LYS A 414 -44.40 13.56 1.84
N GLY A 415 -44.00 12.39 1.34
CA GLY A 415 -44.72 11.59 0.38
C GLY A 415 -44.23 10.15 0.31
N ILE A 416 -44.73 9.36 -0.62
CA ILE A 416 -44.22 8.00 -0.82
C ILE A 416 -42.93 8.05 -1.61
N TYR A 417 -42.82 8.88 -2.64
CA TYR A 417 -41.66 9.02 -3.50
C TYR A 417 -41.21 10.47 -3.57
N LEU A 418 -39.90 10.63 -3.86
CA LEU A 418 -39.33 11.92 -4.17
C LEU A 418 -38.42 11.80 -5.38
N LEU A 419 -38.51 12.77 -6.28
CA LEU A 419 -37.59 12.98 -7.39
C LEU A 419 -36.98 14.37 -7.29
N GLY A 420 -35.66 14.46 -7.10
CA GLY A 420 -34.89 15.70 -7.14
C GLY A 420 -34.07 15.78 -8.43
N ASN A 421 -34.04 16.94 -9.06
CA ASN A 421 -33.22 17.18 -10.25
C ASN A 421 -32.15 18.20 -9.94
N PHE A 422 -30.94 17.93 -10.39
CA PHE A 422 -29.76 18.77 -10.20
C PHE A 422 -29.37 19.44 -11.53
N GLU A 423 -28.90 20.68 -11.43
CA GLU A 423 -28.23 21.40 -12.50
C GLU A 423 -26.96 22.04 -11.90
N ASP A 424 -25.83 21.87 -12.55
CA ASP A 424 -24.53 22.37 -12.07
C ASP A 424 -24.17 21.89 -10.64
N ASN A 425 -24.59 20.69 -10.27
CA ASN A 425 -24.48 20.10 -8.93
C ASN A 425 -25.33 20.76 -7.82
N ASP A 426 -26.22 21.66 -8.16
CA ASP A 426 -27.19 22.25 -7.22
C ASP A 426 -28.56 21.62 -7.43
N LEU A 427 -29.22 21.30 -6.34
CA LEU A 427 -30.61 20.81 -6.35
C LEU A 427 -31.54 21.94 -6.79
N LYS A 428 -32.25 21.77 -7.92
CA LYS A 428 -33.11 22.80 -8.52
C LYS A 428 -34.58 22.55 -8.27
N THR A 429 -35.02 21.31 -8.40
CA THR A 429 -36.42 20.96 -8.17
C THR A 429 -36.54 19.68 -7.34
N ILE A 430 -37.58 19.62 -6.52
CA ILE A 430 -37.98 18.42 -5.79
C ILE A 430 -39.47 18.16 -6.07
N ASP A 431 -39.78 17.02 -6.64
CA ASP A 431 -41.13 16.53 -6.79
C ASP A 431 -41.44 15.48 -5.71
N ILE A 432 -42.42 15.72 -4.87
CA ILE A 432 -42.94 14.80 -3.87
C ILE A 432 -44.24 14.21 -4.38
N ASP A 433 -44.26 12.89 -4.56
CA ASP A 433 -45.35 12.20 -5.24
C ASP A 433 -45.98 11.14 -4.33
N LYS A 434 -47.30 11.00 -4.54
CA LYS A 434 -48.24 10.13 -3.84
C LYS A 434 -48.38 10.47 -2.35
N ASN A 435 -49.56 10.95 -2.02
CA ASN A 435 -49.94 11.37 -0.65
C ASN A 435 -48.98 12.44 -0.11
N ALA A 436 -48.76 13.46 -0.91
CA ALA A 436 -47.91 14.57 -0.48
C ALA A 436 -48.60 15.37 0.63
N GLU A 437 -47.91 15.55 1.76
CA GLU A 437 -48.34 16.33 2.92
C GLU A 437 -47.32 17.42 3.20
N MET A 438 -47.78 18.59 3.62
CA MET A 438 -46.91 19.73 3.97
C MET A 438 -47.33 20.33 5.30
N LEU A 439 -46.33 20.79 6.03
CA LEU A 439 -46.46 21.67 7.20
C LEU A 439 -45.41 22.78 7.05
N TYR A 440 -45.90 24.03 6.89
CA TYR A 440 -45.04 25.17 6.59
C TYR A 440 -45.40 26.38 7.49
N TYR A 441 -44.42 27.03 8.10
CA TYR A 441 -44.58 28.19 8.97
C TYR A 441 -44.61 29.45 8.09
N LEU A 442 -45.72 30.19 8.18
CA LEU A 442 -45.95 31.41 7.41
C LEU A 442 -45.68 32.66 8.27
N TYR A 443 -44.89 33.57 7.74
CA TYR A 443 -44.56 34.83 8.39
C TYR A 443 -44.96 36.01 7.56
N ASP A 444 -45.29 37.10 8.22
CA ASP A 444 -45.51 38.38 7.56
C ASP A 444 -44.20 38.90 6.94
N ASP A 445 -44.23 39.28 5.68
CA ASP A 445 -43.05 39.71 4.95
C ASP A 445 -42.37 40.96 5.54
N THR A 446 -43.15 41.86 6.17
CA THR A 446 -42.71 43.14 6.68
C THR A 446 -42.31 43.06 8.14
N THR A 447 -43.20 42.53 8.99
CA THR A 447 -43.01 42.49 10.44
C THR A 447 -42.21 41.27 10.90
N LYS A 448 -42.16 40.19 10.06
CA LYS A 448 -41.60 38.90 10.41
C LYS A 448 -42.33 38.18 11.55
N ASP A 449 -43.54 38.63 11.86
CA ASP A 449 -44.39 37.95 12.82
C ASP A 449 -44.97 36.68 12.24
N LEU A 450 -45.09 35.63 13.05
CA LEU A 450 -45.67 34.34 12.63
C LEU A 450 -47.18 34.53 12.43
N ILE A 451 -47.65 34.32 11.19
CA ILE A 451 -49.07 34.36 10.83
C ILE A 451 -49.78 33.08 11.25
N GLY A 452 -49.14 31.93 11.01
CA GLY A 452 -49.73 30.64 11.29
C GLY A 452 -48.95 29.47 10.63
N ILE A 453 -49.54 28.27 10.68
CA ILE A 453 -49.00 27.05 10.09
C ILE A 453 -49.91 26.62 8.96
N ASP A 454 -49.36 26.59 7.74
CA ASP A 454 -50.05 26.01 6.58
C ASP A 454 -49.87 24.48 6.59
N LYS A 455 -51.02 23.77 6.72
CA LYS A 455 -51.09 22.31 6.54
C LYS A 455 -51.84 22.03 5.26
N ALA A 456 -51.13 21.42 4.33
CA ALA A 456 -51.69 21.09 3.03
C ALA A 456 -51.44 19.65 2.64
N ILE A 457 -52.35 19.08 1.89
CA ILE A 457 -52.24 17.79 1.24
C ILE A 457 -52.42 17.93 -0.26
N SER A 458 -51.77 17.08 -1.03
CA SER A 458 -51.93 17.02 -2.49
C SER A 458 -51.55 15.64 -2.99
N SER A 459 -51.93 15.30 -4.23
CA SER A 459 -51.38 14.09 -4.84
C SER A 459 -49.88 14.24 -5.15
N THR A 460 -49.46 15.44 -5.58
CA THR A 460 -48.07 15.77 -5.91
C THR A 460 -47.77 17.22 -5.56
N MET A 461 -46.59 17.46 -4.97
CA MET A 461 -46.08 18.80 -4.69
C MET A 461 -44.75 18.98 -5.39
N ARG A 462 -44.51 20.17 -5.97
CA ARG A 462 -43.23 20.55 -6.56
C ARG A 462 -42.64 21.73 -5.80
N LEU A 463 -41.40 21.56 -5.32
CA LEU A 463 -40.58 22.60 -4.73
C LEU A 463 -39.60 23.11 -5.79
N GLN A 464 -39.47 24.42 -5.89
CA GLN A 464 -38.35 25.05 -6.61
C GLN A 464 -37.31 25.53 -5.60
N MET A 465 -36.08 25.17 -5.87
CA MET A 465 -34.94 25.53 -5.02
C MET A 465 -34.15 26.65 -5.70
N LYS A 466 -33.72 27.63 -4.92
CA LYS A 466 -32.79 28.67 -5.35
C LYS A 466 -31.82 28.97 -4.21
N ASP A 467 -30.53 29.05 -4.54
CA ASP A 467 -29.48 29.30 -3.54
C ASP A 467 -29.55 28.33 -2.35
N ASN A 468 -29.89 27.06 -2.65
CA ASN A 468 -30.11 25.96 -1.69
C ASN A 468 -31.22 26.21 -0.64
N GLN A 469 -32.20 27.01 -0.96
CA GLN A 469 -33.41 27.27 -0.15
C GLN A 469 -34.67 27.03 -0.97
N ILE A 470 -35.77 26.72 -0.29
CA ILE A 470 -37.09 26.58 -0.93
C ILE A 470 -37.56 27.98 -1.36
N GLN A 471 -37.68 28.18 -2.67
CA GLN A 471 -38.19 29.46 -3.24
C GLN A 471 -39.69 29.45 -3.41
N SER A 472 -40.25 28.34 -3.87
CA SER A 472 -41.67 28.21 -4.08
C SER A 472 -42.16 26.77 -3.98
N ILE A 473 -43.42 26.60 -3.60
CA ILE A 473 -44.08 25.31 -3.49
C ILE A 473 -45.34 25.36 -4.36
N SER A 474 -45.49 24.41 -5.24
CA SER A 474 -46.64 24.27 -6.14
C SER A 474 -47.38 22.95 -5.88
N PHE A 475 -48.66 23.03 -5.69
CA PHE A 475 -49.54 21.88 -5.53
C PHE A 475 -50.11 21.50 -6.91
N LEU A 476 -49.77 20.30 -7.40
CA LEU A 476 -50.04 19.96 -8.79
C LEU A 476 -51.33 19.19 -9.01
N SER A 477 -51.96 18.60 -8.01
CA SER A 477 -53.18 17.82 -8.17
C SER A 477 -53.93 17.68 -6.85
N ARG A 478 -55.22 18.06 -6.88
CA ARG A 478 -56.18 17.96 -5.76
C ARG A 478 -55.63 18.54 -4.45
N PRO A 479 -55.25 19.83 -4.42
CA PRO A 479 -54.83 20.45 -3.20
C PRO A 479 -56.00 20.61 -2.22
N ASP A 480 -55.74 20.37 -0.95
CA ASP A 480 -56.62 20.67 0.17
C ASP A 480 -55.73 21.10 1.35
N GLY A 481 -56.15 22.14 2.07
CA GLY A 481 -55.37 22.63 3.17
C GLY A 481 -55.96 23.86 3.85
N ALA A 482 -55.37 24.20 5.00
CA ALA A 482 -55.77 25.35 5.79
C ALA A 482 -54.60 25.93 6.55
N VAL A 483 -54.62 27.23 6.78
CA VAL A 483 -53.72 27.92 7.68
C VAL A 483 -54.31 27.93 9.08
N TYR A 484 -53.57 27.37 10.03
CA TYR A 484 -53.96 27.31 11.45
C TYR A 484 -53.22 28.37 12.26
N PRO A 485 -53.86 29.15 13.11
CA PRO A 485 -53.19 29.89 14.14
C PRO A 485 -52.33 28.94 15.00
N ILE A 486 -51.18 29.41 15.46
CA ILE A 486 -50.21 28.52 16.18
C ILE A 486 -50.82 27.92 17.45
N ASP A 487 -51.68 28.66 18.12
CA ASP A 487 -52.34 28.27 19.36
C ASP A 487 -53.45 27.22 19.15
N GLU A 488 -53.96 27.08 17.93
CA GLU A 488 -54.99 26.12 17.57
C GLU A 488 -54.43 24.77 17.11
N LEU A 489 -53.15 24.71 16.76
CA LEU A 489 -52.54 23.46 16.32
C LEU A 489 -51.73 22.81 17.44
N PRO A 490 -52.17 21.64 17.97
CA PRO A 490 -51.44 20.93 19.01
C PRO A 490 -49.99 20.61 18.60
N LEU A 491 -49.04 20.62 19.53
CA LEU A 491 -47.61 20.37 19.27
C LEU A 491 -47.34 19.05 18.55
N ASN A 492 -48.15 18.03 18.83
CA ASN A 492 -48.02 16.73 18.13
C ASN A 492 -48.41 16.81 16.65
N ASP A 493 -49.32 17.75 16.31
CA ASP A 493 -49.78 17.97 14.95
C ASP A 493 -48.89 18.94 14.16
N GLN A 494 -47.91 19.54 14.83
CA GLN A 494 -46.84 20.35 14.22
C GLN A 494 -45.67 19.47 13.74
N LYS A 495 -45.84 18.17 13.69
CA LYS A 495 -44.86 17.22 13.13
C LYS A 495 -45.55 16.21 12.25
N LEU A 496 -45.05 16.08 11.03
CA LEU A 496 -45.53 15.02 10.12
C LEU A 496 -45.07 13.62 10.62
N PRO A 497 -45.91 12.59 10.47
CA PRO A 497 -45.52 11.23 10.86
C PRO A 497 -44.24 10.78 10.15
N GLY A 498 -43.27 10.28 10.93
CA GLY A 498 -41.96 9.85 10.44
C GLY A 498 -40.90 10.96 10.39
N PHE A 499 -41.25 12.21 10.71
CA PHE A 499 -40.26 13.30 10.77
C PHE A 499 -39.35 13.12 11.99
N TYR A 500 -38.04 13.19 11.74
CA TYR A 500 -36.99 13.26 12.74
C TYR A 500 -35.84 14.14 12.21
N TRP A 501 -35.52 15.21 12.94
CA TRP A 501 -34.40 16.08 12.56
C TRP A 501 -33.08 15.50 13.02
N ARG A 502 -32.09 15.44 12.14
CA ARG A 502 -30.75 14.87 12.36
C ARG A 502 -29.63 15.84 12.03
N GLY A 503 -29.89 17.15 12.13
CA GLY A 503 -28.92 18.18 11.75
C GLY A 503 -27.61 18.14 12.53
N ASP A 504 -27.59 17.54 13.72
CA ASP A 504 -26.38 17.27 14.50
C ASP A 504 -25.44 16.22 13.87
N GLU A 505 -25.96 15.39 12.98
CA GLU A 505 -25.17 14.40 12.22
C GLU A 505 -24.64 14.95 10.88
N MET A 506 -25.04 16.17 10.49
CA MET A 506 -24.64 16.78 9.24
C MET A 506 -23.12 16.98 9.17
N ILE A 507 -22.51 16.56 8.07
CA ILE A 507 -21.06 16.65 7.84
C ILE A 507 -20.77 17.99 7.16
N LEU A 508 -20.05 18.85 7.84
CA LEU A 508 -19.77 20.22 7.40
C LEU A 508 -18.48 20.33 6.58
N SER A 509 -17.56 19.38 6.76
CA SER A 509 -16.30 19.33 6.03
C SER A 509 -15.81 17.90 5.82
N LYS A 510 -14.89 17.70 4.88
CA LYS A 510 -14.23 16.40 4.68
C LYS A 510 -13.48 15.89 5.92
N ASN A 511 -13.11 16.78 6.85
CA ASN A 511 -12.40 16.39 8.07
C ASN A 511 -13.35 15.80 9.12
N ASP A 512 -14.67 16.00 8.98
CA ASP A 512 -15.69 15.48 9.88
C ASP A 512 -16.18 14.08 9.49
N LEU A 513 -15.62 13.51 8.41
CA LEU A 513 -15.99 12.17 7.93
C LEU A 513 -15.61 11.07 8.93
N VAL A 514 -14.44 11.16 9.53
CA VAL A 514 -13.95 10.20 10.51
C VAL A 514 -14.26 10.73 11.91
N ILE A 515 -15.07 10.00 12.66
CA ILE A 515 -15.33 10.31 14.07
C ILE A 515 -14.23 9.67 14.91
N GLU A 516 -13.31 10.49 15.44
CA GLU A 516 -12.35 10.00 16.43
C GLU A 516 -13.10 9.54 17.68
N THR A 517 -13.08 8.25 17.94
CA THR A 517 -13.64 7.72 19.19
C THR A 517 -12.88 8.28 20.39
N THR A 518 -13.58 8.45 21.51
CA THR A 518 -12.97 8.98 22.76
C THR A 518 -11.74 8.17 23.21
N LYS A 519 -11.68 6.87 22.85
CA LYS A 519 -10.51 6.01 23.10
C LYS A 519 -9.30 6.38 22.26
N GLU A 520 -9.51 6.80 21.01
CA GLU A 520 -8.44 7.25 20.10
C GLU A 520 -7.92 8.63 20.48
N LYS A 521 -8.82 9.54 20.87
CA LYS A 521 -8.44 10.83 21.45
C LYS A 521 -7.58 10.67 22.71
N LEU A 522 -7.91 9.73 23.60
CA LEU A 522 -7.11 9.43 24.77
C LEU A 522 -5.76 8.79 24.45
N LYS A 523 -5.67 7.95 23.40
CA LYS A 523 -4.38 7.40 22.91
C LYS A 523 -3.51 8.48 22.28
N ALA A 524 -4.07 9.36 21.47
CA ALA A 524 -3.34 10.48 20.85
C ALA A 524 -2.81 11.47 21.90
N ILE A 525 -3.59 11.75 22.94
CA ILE A 525 -3.16 12.59 24.07
C ILE A 525 -2.02 11.92 24.86
N LYS A 526 -2.10 10.61 25.13
CA LYS A 526 -1.02 9.85 25.80
C LYS A 526 0.25 9.78 24.97
N HIS A 527 0.15 9.69 23.64
CA HIS A 527 1.34 9.70 22.78
C HIS A 527 2.02 11.07 22.72
N LYS A 528 1.24 12.15 22.69
CA LYS A 528 1.79 13.52 22.76
C LYS A 528 2.41 13.85 24.12
N SER A 529 1.86 13.34 25.22
CA SER A 529 2.44 13.53 26.56
C SER A 529 3.75 12.77 26.77
N ASN A 530 3.93 11.62 26.12
CA ASN A 530 5.18 10.84 26.19
C ASN A 530 6.30 11.36 25.28
N GLN A 531 6.00 12.25 24.32
CA GLN A 531 7.00 12.91 23.49
C GLN A 531 7.52 14.23 24.07
N ASN A 532 6.89 14.74 25.15
CA ASN A 532 7.24 15.99 25.81
C ASN A 532 7.82 15.81 27.23
N LEU A 533 8.33 14.62 27.55
CA LEU A 533 9.14 14.40 28.76
C LEU A 533 10.62 14.54 28.40
N PRO A 534 11.38 15.38 29.15
CA PRO A 534 12.76 15.74 28.85
C PRO A 534 13.75 14.57 28.95
#